data_435d20d43f6d0b0ae062ea8a1ce07016
#
_entry.id   435d20d43f6d0b0ae062ea8a1ce07016
#
_cell.length_a   1.000
_cell.length_b   1.000
_cell.length_c   1.000
_cell.angle_alpha   90.00
_cell.angle_beta   90.00
_cell.angle_gamma   90.00
#
_symmetry.space_group_name_H-M   'P 1'
#
loop_
_entity.id
_entity.type
_entity.pdbx_description
1 polymer ?
#
loop_
_entity_poly.entity_id
_entity_poly.type
_entity_poly.pdbx_seq_one_letter_code
_entity_poly.pdbx_strand_id
1 'polypeptide(L)'
;GIGMYPVDLWERVIQEGMIDVGLSHNLCCLNDTRLLPLLELAKSKGIGLINASPFASGLLTSRGAPGWHPATPAQRSIFEKAATYCLAHGVEIEKLAIQFSSQHPDLITTMFSSSNPETVRRNIDWSSMPIDEILLRAVLNILAPVSNQNWNY
;
A
#
# COMPACT_ATOMS: atom_id res chain seq x y z
N GLY A 1 20.35 7.10 0.96
CA GLY A 1 18.95 6.77 1.22
C GLY A 1 18.74 5.89 2.44
N ILE A 2 17.49 5.76 2.87
CA ILE A 2 17.10 4.93 4.00
C ILE A 2 15.83 4.15 3.68
N GLY A 3 15.74 2.91 4.18
CA GLY A 3 14.51 2.12 4.21
C GLY A 3 14.13 1.80 5.65
N MET A 4 12.90 2.06 6.05
CA MET A 4 12.45 1.78 7.41
C MET A 4 10.93 1.62 7.52
N TYR A 5 10.49 0.98 8.60
CA TYR A 5 9.07 0.73 8.92
C TYR A 5 8.43 1.78 9.83
N PRO A 6 9.09 2.26 10.91
CA PRO A 6 8.42 3.09 11.91
C PRO A 6 7.97 4.43 11.34
N VAL A 7 6.68 4.73 11.48
CA VAL A 7 6.08 5.98 10.98
C VAL A 7 6.59 7.22 11.73
N ASP A 8 6.73 7.11 13.04
CA ASP A 8 7.18 8.17 13.93
C ASP A 8 8.62 8.65 13.65
N LEU A 9 9.45 7.77 13.09
CA LEU A 9 10.81 8.15 12.70
C LEU A 9 10.86 8.85 11.34
N TRP A 10 9.89 8.65 10.46
CA TRP A 10 9.89 9.23 9.12
C TRP A 10 9.86 10.76 9.16
N GLU A 11 8.98 11.35 9.96
CA GLU A 11 8.89 12.81 10.09
C GLU A 11 10.23 13.41 10.51
N ARG A 12 10.86 12.82 11.54
CA ARG A 12 12.16 13.27 12.03
C ARG A 12 13.25 13.16 10.96
N VAL A 13 13.37 12.01 10.29
CA VAL A 13 14.39 11.79 9.25
C VAL A 13 14.21 12.77 8.09
N ILE A 14 12.96 13.05 7.69
CA ILE A 14 12.66 14.02 6.63
C ILE A 14 13.01 15.45 7.09
N GLN A 15 12.68 15.81 8.33
CA GLN A 15 12.98 17.15 8.87
C GLN A 15 14.48 17.41 8.94
N GLU A 16 15.28 16.43 9.34
CA GLU A 16 16.73 16.53 9.40
C GLU A 16 17.38 16.67 8.01
N GLY A 17 16.72 16.21 6.94
CA GLY A 17 17.15 16.43 5.55
C GLY A 17 18.47 15.77 5.17
N MET A 18 18.85 14.69 5.85
CA MET A 18 20.14 14.01 5.64
C MET A 18 20.08 12.90 4.56
N ILE A 19 18.98 12.80 3.85
CA ILE A 19 18.75 11.78 2.82
C ILE A 19 18.19 12.40 1.55
N ASP A 20 18.45 11.78 0.41
CA ASP A 20 17.88 12.14 -0.89
C ASP A 20 16.64 11.30 -1.20
N VAL A 21 16.62 10.06 -0.69
CA VAL A 21 15.56 9.10 -1.00
C VAL A 21 15.22 8.25 0.24
N GLY A 22 13.94 8.00 0.44
CA GLY A 22 13.44 7.10 1.46
C GLY A 22 12.53 6.02 0.90
N LEU A 23 12.69 4.77 1.37
CA LEU A 23 11.82 3.66 1.03
C LEU A 23 10.96 3.29 2.23
N SER A 24 9.67 3.50 2.10
CA SER A 24 8.66 3.16 3.09
C SER A 24 7.98 1.83 2.75
N HIS A 25 7.72 1.01 3.74
CA HIS A 25 7.10 -0.31 3.57
C HIS A 25 5.73 -0.38 4.24
N ASN A 26 4.70 -0.80 3.51
CA ASN A 26 3.31 -0.96 3.98
C ASN A 26 2.63 0.31 4.54
N LEU A 27 3.09 1.52 4.20
CA LEU A 27 2.53 2.77 4.71
C LEU A 27 1.74 3.58 3.66
N CYS A 28 1.64 3.06 2.43
CA CYS A 28 0.77 3.59 1.37
C CYS A 28 0.11 2.42 0.63
N CYS A 29 -0.93 1.88 1.22
CA CYS A 29 -1.78 0.83 0.68
C CYS A 29 -3.22 1.02 1.16
N LEU A 30 -4.19 0.25 0.65
CA LEU A 30 -5.62 0.48 0.93
C LEU A 30 -5.97 0.52 2.42
N ASN A 31 -5.22 -0.19 3.26
CA ASN A 31 -5.46 -0.20 4.71
C ASN A 31 -4.50 0.69 5.51
N ASP A 32 -3.51 1.31 4.88
CA ASP A 32 -2.57 2.17 5.60
C ASP A 32 -2.14 3.35 4.73
N THR A 33 -2.44 4.55 5.18
CA THR A 33 -2.19 5.80 4.45
C THR A 33 -1.25 6.74 5.19
N ARG A 34 -0.56 6.25 6.23
CA ARG A 34 0.29 7.08 7.10
C ARG A 34 1.52 7.67 6.43
N LEU A 35 1.88 7.19 5.24
CA LEU A 35 2.91 7.83 4.42
C LEU A 35 2.42 9.12 3.78
N LEU A 36 1.14 9.21 3.42
CA LEU A 36 0.60 10.30 2.62
C LEU A 36 0.81 11.70 3.25
N PRO A 37 0.56 11.91 4.56
CA PRO A 37 0.81 13.22 5.18
C PRO A 37 2.28 13.67 5.13
N LEU A 38 3.22 12.74 4.94
CA LEU A 38 4.65 13.03 4.92
C LEU A 38 5.17 13.43 3.53
N LEU A 39 4.39 13.18 2.47
CA LEU A 39 4.83 13.42 1.10
C LEU A 39 5.11 14.90 0.83
N GLU A 40 4.24 15.78 1.29
CA GLU A 40 4.41 17.23 1.10
C GLU A 40 5.66 17.75 1.83
N LEU A 41 5.89 17.30 3.06
CA LEU A 41 7.09 17.63 3.81
C LEU A 41 8.35 17.13 3.11
N ALA A 42 8.36 15.86 2.66
CA ALA A 42 9.48 15.29 1.93
C ALA A 42 9.78 16.07 0.65
N LYS A 43 8.76 16.40 -0.12
CA LYS A 43 8.85 17.19 -1.36
C LYS A 43 9.46 18.59 -1.08
N SER A 44 9.05 19.26 0.00
CA SER A 44 9.59 20.57 0.40
C SER A 44 11.07 20.52 0.76
N LYS A 45 11.58 19.35 1.14
CA LYS A 45 12.99 19.10 1.47
C LYS A 45 13.79 18.50 0.29
N GLY A 46 13.17 18.32 -0.87
CA GLY A 46 13.80 17.67 -2.02
C GLY A 46 14.06 16.16 -1.82
N ILE A 47 13.36 15.54 -0.88
CA ILE A 47 13.47 14.10 -0.57
C ILE A 47 12.42 13.33 -1.34
N GLY A 48 12.85 12.32 -2.10
CA GLY A 48 11.93 11.44 -2.80
C GLY A 48 11.49 10.27 -1.94
N LEU A 49 10.17 9.97 -1.89
CA LEU A 49 9.65 8.79 -1.20
C LEU A 49 9.22 7.71 -2.18
N ILE A 50 9.72 6.50 -1.94
CA ILE A 50 9.36 5.27 -2.62
C ILE A 50 8.41 4.48 -1.72
N ASN A 51 7.28 4.07 -2.26
CA ASN A 51 6.39 3.14 -1.57
C ASN A 51 6.76 1.69 -1.89
N ALA A 52 6.76 0.82 -0.91
CA ALA A 52 6.94 -0.62 -1.10
C ALA A 52 5.78 -1.39 -0.46
N SER A 53 5.54 -2.59 -0.99
CA SER A 53 4.51 -3.51 -0.47
C SER A 53 3.06 -3.01 -0.65
N PRO A 54 2.62 -2.66 -1.86
CA PRO A 54 1.26 -2.17 -2.12
C PRO A 54 0.17 -3.18 -1.74
N PHE A 55 0.51 -4.45 -1.59
CA PHE A 55 -0.40 -5.54 -1.25
C PHE A 55 -0.44 -5.87 0.24
N ALA A 56 0.07 -5.01 1.13
CA ALA A 56 0.09 -5.20 2.58
C ALA A 56 0.57 -6.62 2.97
N SER A 57 1.74 -7.01 2.44
CA SER A 57 2.36 -8.35 2.66
C SER A 57 1.42 -9.53 2.36
N GLY A 58 0.54 -9.35 1.40
CA GLY A 58 -0.40 -10.36 0.90
C GLY A 58 -1.82 -10.24 1.45
N LEU A 59 -2.09 -9.39 2.43
CA LEU A 59 -3.46 -9.16 2.95
C LEU A 59 -4.40 -8.61 1.87
N LEU A 60 -3.90 -7.77 0.97
CA LEU A 60 -4.64 -7.19 -0.14
C LEU A 60 -4.47 -8.03 -1.43
N THR A 61 -4.60 -9.34 -1.29
CA THR A 61 -4.61 -10.27 -2.42
C THR A 61 -5.73 -11.29 -2.28
N SER A 62 -6.22 -11.80 -3.40
CA SER A 62 -7.25 -12.85 -3.44
C SER A 62 -6.83 -14.15 -2.74
N ARG A 63 -5.51 -14.40 -2.66
CA ARG A 63 -4.93 -15.55 -1.96
C ARG A 63 -4.86 -15.34 -0.45
N GLY A 64 -4.91 -14.10 0.02
CA GLY A 64 -4.68 -13.72 1.40
C GLY A 64 -3.20 -13.76 1.81
N ALA A 65 -2.93 -13.27 3.01
CA ALA A 65 -1.58 -13.24 3.57
C ALA A 65 -1.08 -14.63 3.98
N PRO A 66 0.23 -14.88 3.87
CA PRO A 66 0.83 -16.14 4.28
C PRO A 66 0.64 -16.43 5.77
N GLY A 67 0.84 -17.71 6.18
CA GLY A 67 0.60 -18.16 7.54
C GLY A 67 1.46 -17.46 8.61
N TRP A 68 2.66 -17.00 8.25
CA TRP A 68 3.54 -16.27 9.16
C TRP A 68 3.11 -14.83 9.44
N HIS A 69 2.18 -14.27 8.64
CA HIS A 69 1.74 -12.89 8.82
C HIS A 69 1.00 -12.73 10.17
N PRO A 70 1.34 -11.72 11.00
CA PRO A 70 0.85 -11.60 12.37
C PRO A 70 -0.61 -11.15 12.51
N ALA A 71 -1.29 -10.81 11.41
CA ALA A 71 -2.71 -10.45 11.44
C ALA A 71 -3.54 -11.57 12.05
N THR A 72 -4.38 -11.20 13.02
CA THR A 72 -5.32 -12.12 13.67
C THR A 72 -6.37 -12.67 12.70
N PRO A 73 -7.03 -13.80 12.99
CA PRO A 73 -8.12 -14.31 12.16
C PRO A 73 -9.24 -13.28 11.92
N ALA A 74 -9.57 -12.47 12.92
CA ALA A 74 -10.57 -11.41 12.80
C ALA A 74 -10.14 -10.33 11.80
N GLN A 75 -8.88 -9.89 11.85
CA GLN A 75 -8.32 -8.94 10.89
C GLN A 75 -8.28 -9.53 9.48
N ARG A 76 -7.80 -10.75 9.31
CA ARG A 76 -7.78 -11.46 8.01
C ARG A 76 -9.18 -11.54 7.38
N SER A 77 -10.20 -11.84 8.20
CA SER A 77 -11.60 -11.88 7.72
C SER A 77 -12.10 -10.55 7.14
N ILE A 78 -11.59 -9.41 7.64
CA ILE A 78 -11.93 -8.10 7.09
C ILE A 78 -11.32 -7.93 5.68
N PHE A 79 -10.06 -8.33 5.49
CA PHE A 79 -9.42 -8.30 4.17
C PHE A 79 -10.09 -9.26 3.18
N GLU A 80 -10.48 -10.46 3.64
CA GLU A 80 -11.23 -11.43 2.84
C GLU A 80 -12.59 -10.87 2.39
N LYS A 81 -13.29 -10.15 3.27
CA LYS A 81 -14.53 -9.44 2.90
C LYS A 81 -14.28 -8.39 1.83
N ALA A 82 -13.22 -7.61 1.95
CA ALA A 82 -12.85 -6.61 0.95
C ALA A 82 -12.52 -7.25 -0.41
N ALA A 83 -11.75 -8.34 -0.42
CA ALA A 83 -11.44 -9.10 -1.63
C ALA A 83 -12.69 -9.71 -2.27
N THR A 84 -13.58 -10.30 -1.47
CA THR A 84 -14.86 -10.86 -1.93
C THR A 84 -15.76 -9.76 -2.52
N TYR A 85 -15.79 -8.60 -1.89
CA TYR A 85 -16.56 -7.46 -2.40
C TYR A 85 -16.03 -6.99 -3.76
N CYS A 86 -14.71 -6.84 -3.92
CA CYS A 86 -14.10 -6.52 -5.20
C CYS A 86 -14.47 -7.55 -6.28
N LEU A 87 -14.33 -8.84 -5.96
CA LEU A 87 -14.63 -9.92 -6.90
C LEU A 87 -16.10 -9.92 -7.34
N ALA A 88 -17.03 -9.63 -6.44
CA ALA A 88 -18.45 -9.49 -6.76
C ALA A 88 -18.74 -8.33 -7.74
N HIS A 89 -17.82 -7.36 -7.85
CA HIS A 89 -17.86 -6.26 -8.82
C HIS A 89 -16.96 -6.51 -10.04
N GLY A 90 -16.48 -7.75 -10.24
CA GLY A 90 -15.66 -8.12 -11.39
C GLY A 90 -14.21 -7.59 -11.35
N VAL A 91 -13.72 -7.21 -10.18
CA VAL A 91 -12.37 -6.64 -9.99
C VAL A 91 -11.61 -7.46 -8.96
N GLU A 92 -10.35 -7.81 -9.27
CA GLU A 92 -9.44 -8.37 -8.27
C GLU A 92 -8.99 -7.26 -7.31
N ILE A 93 -8.94 -7.53 -6.01
CA ILE A 93 -8.50 -6.53 -5.01
C ILE A 93 -7.07 -6.05 -5.27
N GLU A 94 -6.23 -6.90 -5.84
CA GLU A 94 -4.85 -6.57 -6.27
C GLU A 94 -4.83 -5.42 -7.27
N LYS A 95 -5.79 -5.36 -8.20
CA LYS A 95 -5.91 -4.26 -9.15
C LYS A 95 -6.13 -2.93 -8.42
N LEU A 96 -7.11 -2.91 -7.52
CA LEU A 96 -7.41 -1.70 -6.75
C LEU A 96 -6.24 -1.30 -5.83
N ALA A 97 -5.56 -2.28 -5.24
CA ALA A 97 -4.42 -2.05 -4.36
C ALA A 97 -3.22 -1.44 -5.10
N ILE A 98 -2.86 -1.97 -6.27
CA ILE A 98 -1.73 -1.41 -7.05
C ILE A 98 -2.07 -0.04 -7.62
N GLN A 99 -3.30 0.18 -8.10
CA GLN A 99 -3.75 1.48 -8.57
C GLN A 99 -3.66 2.54 -7.48
N PHE A 100 -4.23 2.26 -6.29
CA PHE A 100 -4.18 3.16 -5.15
C PHE A 100 -2.75 3.52 -4.74
N SER A 101 -1.89 2.51 -4.65
CA SER A 101 -0.52 2.68 -4.16
C SER A 101 0.42 3.34 -5.16
N SER A 102 0.14 3.30 -6.47
CA SER A 102 1.05 3.78 -7.51
C SER A 102 0.65 5.12 -8.13
N GLN A 103 -0.60 5.58 -7.95
CA GLN A 103 -1.10 6.76 -8.65
C GLN A 103 -1.01 8.05 -7.84
N HIS A 104 -0.41 8.03 -6.64
CA HIS A 104 -0.21 9.26 -5.88
C HIS A 104 0.90 10.12 -6.53
N PRO A 105 0.62 11.37 -6.91
CA PRO A 105 1.52 12.19 -7.75
C PRO A 105 2.85 12.56 -7.07
N ASP A 106 2.90 12.53 -5.74
CA ASP A 106 4.09 12.90 -4.98
C ASP A 106 4.94 11.69 -4.54
N LEU A 107 4.54 10.48 -4.89
CA LEU A 107 5.40 9.29 -4.77
C LEU A 107 6.30 9.18 -6.01
N ILE A 108 7.60 8.93 -5.80
CA ILE A 108 8.52 8.70 -6.92
C ILE A 108 8.11 7.44 -7.68
N THR A 109 7.86 6.37 -6.93
CA THR A 109 7.46 5.07 -7.49
C THR A 109 6.91 4.16 -6.39
N THR A 110 6.25 3.10 -6.84
CA THR A 110 5.81 2.00 -5.96
C THR A 110 6.50 0.71 -6.37
N MET A 111 7.08 0.02 -5.40
CA MET A 111 7.79 -1.24 -5.59
C MET A 111 6.94 -2.42 -5.16
N PHE A 112 6.90 -3.43 -5.99
CA PHE A 112 6.35 -4.75 -5.67
C PHE A 112 7.24 -5.85 -6.23
N SER A 113 7.06 -7.08 -5.76
CA SER A 113 7.77 -8.25 -6.30
C SER A 113 6.82 -9.40 -6.59
N SER A 114 7.14 -10.18 -7.62
CA SER A 114 6.49 -11.44 -7.94
C SER A 114 7.49 -12.33 -8.67
N SER A 115 7.44 -13.64 -8.40
CA SER A 115 8.18 -14.65 -9.17
C SER A 115 7.45 -15.05 -10.46
N ASN A 116 6.20 -14.62 -10.65
CA ASN A 116 5.41 -14.92 -11.84
C ASN A 116 5.45 -13.72 -12.81
N PRO A 117 6.02 -13.88 -14.01
CA PRO A 117 6.12 -12.81 -15.01
C PRO A 117 4.76 -12.26 -15.46
N GLU A 118 3.72 -13.10 -15.52
CA GLU A 118 2.37 -12.67 -15.90
C GLU A 118 1.77 -11.74 -14.83
N THR A 119 1.98 -12.06 -13.55
CA THR A 119 1.59 -11.19 -12.44
C THR A 119 2.32 -9.85 -12.52
N VAL A 120 3.60 -9.83 -12.86
CA VAL A 120 4.36 -8.59 -13.03
C VAL A 120 3.76 -7.74 -14.14
N ARG A 121 3.53 -8.30 -15.33
CA ARG A 121 2.92 -7.57 -16.46
C ARG A 121 1.56 -7.03 -16.09
N ARG A 122 0.69 -7.87 -15.53
CA ARG A 122 -0.66 -7.50 -15.12
C ARG A 122 -0.68 -6.33 -14.12
N ASN A 123 0.19 -6.36 -13.12
CA ASN A 123 0.29 -5.28 -12.13
C ASN A 123 0.79 -3.98 -12.76
N ILE A 124 1.73 -4.04 -13.71
CA ILE A 124 2.20 -2.87 -14.45
C ILE A 124 1.05 -2.29 -15.29
N ASP A 125 0.31 -3.12 -16.01
CA ASP A 125 -0.84 -2.66 -16.80
C ASP A 125 -1.90 -2.00 -15.91
N TRP A 126 -2.22 -2.61 -14.77
CA TRP A 126 -3.20 -2.09 -13.83
C TRP A 126 -2.77 -0.77 -13.18
N SER A 127 -1.49 -0.57 -12.92
CA SER A 127 -0.97 0.63 -12.25
C SER A 127 -1.26 1.92 -13.03
N SER A 128 -1.40 1.83 -14.35
CA SER A 128 -1.70 2.96 -15.25
C SER A 128 -3.20 3.12 -15.58
N MET A 129 -4.04 2.14 -15.22
CA MET A 129 -5.47 2.22 -15.48
C MET A 129 -6.17 3.15 -14.50
N PRO A 130 -7.24 3.86 -14.91
CA PRO A 130 -8.01 4.70 -13.99
C PRO A 130 -8.62 3.86 -12.86
N ILE A 131 -8.62 4.44 -11.66
CA ILE A 131 -9.21 3.81 -10.48
C ILE A 131 -10.74 4.00 -10.49
N ASP A 132 -11.47 2.97 -10.06
CA ASP A 132 -12.90 3.09 -9.79
C ASP A 132 -13.10 3.70 -8.40
N GLU A 133 -13.43 4.97 -8.34
CA GLU A 133 -13.60 5.73 -7.11
C GLU A 133 -14.77 5.27 -6.25
N ILE A 134 -15.81 4.67 -6.87
CA ILE A 134 -16.96 4.15 -6.14
C ILE A 134 -16.56 2.86 -5.43
N LEU A 135 -15.91 1.97 -6.16
CA LEU A 135 -15.38 0.72 -5.61
C LEU A 135 -14.33 1.01 -4.53
N LEU A 136 -13.41 1.94 -4.79
CA LEU A 136 -12.39 2.35 -3.83
C LEU A 136 -13.02 2.79 -2.50
N ARG A 137 -13.97 3.70 -2.51
CA ARG A 137 -14.65 4.17 -1.30
C ARG A 137 -15.34 3.04 -0.54
N ALA A 138 -16.01 2.14 -1.24
CA ALA A 138 -16.66 0.99 -0.62
C ALA A 138 -15.65 0.07 0.07
N VAL A 139 -14.53 -0.23 -0.59
CA VAL A 139 -13.46 -1.07 -0.05
C VAL A 139 -12.77 -0.41 1.14
N LEU A 140 -12.49 0.89 1.08
CA LEU A 140 -11.93 1.63 2.22
C LEU A 140 -12.86 1.60 3.44
N ASN A 141 -14.18 1.69 3.24
CA ASN A 141 -15.16 1.53 4.33
C ASN A 141 -15.12 0.11 4.94
N ILE A 142 -14.98 -0.93 4.13
CA ILE A 142 -14.84 -2.31 4.62
C ILE A 142 -13.54 -2.45 5.44
N LEU A 143 -12.44 -1.84 4.98
CA LEU A 143 -11.14 -1.90 5.62
C LEU A 143 -10.98 -0.95 6.83
N ALA A 144 -11.94 -0.06 7.09
CA ALA A 144 -11.86 0.92 8.17
C ALA A 144 -11.49 0.34 9.55
N PRO A 145 -11.99 -0.85 9.99
CA PRO A 145 -11.61 -1.42 11.27
C PRO A 145 -10.13 -1.85 11.38
N VAL A 146 -9.44 -1.99 10.26
CA VAL A 146 -8.00 -2.36 10.18
C VAL A 146 -7.16 -1.24 9.59
N SER A 147 -7.73 -0.03 9.48
CA SER A 147 -7.05 1.14 8.93
C SER A 147 -5.87 1.55 9.81
N ASN A 148 -4.75 1.87 9.17
CA ASN A 148 -3.53 2.36 9.81
C ASN A 148 -2.97 1.44 10.91
N GLN A 149 -3.32 0.16 10.87
CA GLN A 149 -2.72 -0.84 11.73
C GLN A 149 -1.42 -1.33 11.09
N ASN A 150 -0.35 -1.23 11.86
CA ASN A 150 0.96 -1.73 11.45
C ASN A 150 1.25 -3.05 12.17
N TRP A 151 1.75 -4.01 11.41
CA TRP A 151 2.31 -5.24 11.95
C TRP A 151 3.83 -5.11 11.93
N ASN A 152 4.43 -4.98 13.11
CA ASN A 152 5.87 -5.05 13.25
C ASN A 152 6.32 -6.47 12.90
N TYR A 153 7.17 -6.60 11.90
CA TYR A 153 7.77 -7.87 11.46
C TYR A 153 9.13 -8.05 12.12
#